data_e943acb7d599c9631b33decabae1c2c9
#
_entry.id   e943acb7d599c9631b33decabae1c2c9
#
_cell.length_a   1.000
_cell.length_b   1.000
_cell.length_c   1.000
_cell.angle_alpha   90.00
_cell.angle_beta   90.00
_cell.angle_gamma   90.00
#
_symmetry.space_group_name_H-M   'P 1'
#
loop_
_entity.id
_entity.type
_entity.pdbx_description
1 polymer ?
#
loop_
_entity_poly.entity_id
_entity_poly.type
_entity_poly.pdbx_seq_one_letter_code
_entity_poly.pdbx_strand_id
1 'polypeptide(L)'
;MNENRIFEMSRAGVLPDTTADCTDRIGAVLAENEENVTYLFEKGVYRFHASNGLIREYSLSNTDGAQYERTLSLLIKDRKNITIDGGGATFVFYGHLQPFTIDGCENITLKNLVIDWEKPLVSEGEIVGRSADFIDVRINQNLFPCRVRDYSMYFDIGDGEESELTYGDHTIYNPDTLKVTPRSSDIVKVKSVEALSDDTFRLYTDDILPPGSPPRVGDLIVLRHNKHIHSGIFAENSTGIICESLTLYSCGEGLLFQFCRDVTCRNITIAPNRGIGRKIACSRDYGIQVSGCGGALTIEGCRFHGLQDDPVNIHSVGVRLDRINEDGTLTGSFARPGISNFRHWAKTGHALRFIDRRSMKYIGEAKVGEFTLLDRDTFRITPDGDIPEALAAMPDGSVAIENFSDFPSVTIRNCCFGSGRARGIVVMTPMPVRIEDNVFESPGAAIAIAGDTNFWFAPGACRNVTIRHNTFTDSCFVTPYEYSEAVITIFPDIPRPSKSLPYHSGISITDNAFLTSGVPVLFAFSVSGLDFTGNRLFGTERGDICGNGTALLRLINCVGADISGNVLNGVSASGFVRTESGTHTRRWRQ
;
A
#
# COMPACT_ATOMS: atom_id res chain seq x y z
N MET A 1 -29.88 -0.64 -24.27
CA MET A 1 -29.22 -0.91 -22.97
C MET A 1 -29.90 -2.17 -22.45
N ASN A 2 -29.22 -3.32 -22.40
CA ASN A 2 -29.77 -4.50 -21.78
C ASN A 2 -29.94 -4.19 -20.29
N GLU A 3 -31.15 -4.35 -19.74
CA GLU A 3 -31.38 -4.22 -18.31
C GLU A 3 -30.50 -5.23 -17.57
N ASN A 4 -29.80 -4.78 -16.53
CA ASN A 4 -28.94 -5.63 -15.72
C ASN A 4 -29.83 -6.61 -14.93
N ARG A 5 -29.73 -7.90 -15.24
CA ARG A 5 -30.56 -8.95 -14.59
C ARG A 5 -30.13 -9.10 -13.13
N ILE A 6 -31.09 -9.16 -12.23
CA ILE A 6 -30.82 -9.49 -10.83
C ILE A 6 -30.96 -11.00 -10.63
N PHE A 7 -29.90 -11.63 -10.10
CA PHE A 7 -29.86 -13.02 -9.72
C PHE A 7 -29.72 -13.11 -8.20
N GLU A 8 -30.80 -13.50 -7.52
CA GLU A 8 -30.80 -13.74 -6.08
C GLU A 8 -30.04 -15.02 -5.77
N MET A 9 -28.97 -14.95 -4.99
CA MET A 9 -28.09 -16.08 -4.69
C MET A 9 -28.79 -17.20 -3.91
N SER A 10 -29.85 -16.87 -3.17
CA SER A 10 -30.71 -17.85 -2.49
C SER A 10 -31.39 -18.85 -3.46
N ARG A 11 -31.66 -18.46 -4.73
CA ARG A 11 -32.19 -19.36 -5.77
C ARG A 11 -31.22 -20.46 -6.16
N ALA A 12 -29.91 -20.21 -6.03
CA ALA A 12 -28.88 -21.23 -6.20
C ALA A 12 -28.60 -22.01 -4.90
N GLY A 13 -29.41 -21.80 -3.85
CA GLY A 13 -29.20 -22.42 -2.55
C GLY A 13 -28.02 -21.87 -1.76
N VAL A 14 -27.52 -20.68 -2.10
CA VAL A 14 -26.53 -19.93 -1.31
C VAL A 14 -27.29 -19.16 -0.25
N LEU A 15 -27.38 -19.72 0.95
CA LEU A 15 -28.18 -19.18 2.06
C LEU A 15 -27.28 -18.62 3.17
N PRO A 16 -27.66 -17.50 3.79
CA PRO A 16 -26.93 -16.95 4.93
C PRO A 16 -27.12 -17.80 6.20
N ASP A 17 -26.29 -17.53 7.20
CA ASP A 17 -26.39 -18.04 8.58
C ASP A 17 -26.37 -19.56 8.70
N THR A 18 -25.82 -20.25 7.71
CA THR A 18 -25.57 -21.69 7.72
C THR A 18 -24.13 -22.00 8.08
N THR A 19 -23.84 -23.23 8.50
CA THR A 19 -22.49 -23.74 8.70
C THR A 19 -21.87 -24.28 7.41
N ALA A 20 -22.63 -24.31 6.30
CA ALA A 20 -22.16 -24.82 5.02
C ALA A 20 -21.13 -23.88 4.40
N ASP A 21 -20.11 -24.46 3.79
CA ASP A 21 -19.17 -23.73 2.94
C ASP A 21 -19.87 -23.30 1.64
N CYS A 22 -19.70 -22.04 1.30
CA CYS A 22 -20.30 -21.43 0.11
C CYS A 22 -19.35 -21.42 -1.09
N THR A 23 -18.07 -21.76 -0.93
CA THR A 23 -17.00 -21.59 -1.94
C THR A 23 -17.36 -22.25 -3.27
N ASP A 24 -17.61 -23.56 -3.29
CA ASP A 24 -17.92 -24.31 -4.51
C ASP A 24 -19.22 -23.85 -5.17
N ARG A 25 -20.26 -23.60 -4.37
CA ARG A 25 -21.58 -23.25 -4.88
C ARG A 25 -21.58 -21.88 -5.55
N ILE A 26 -20.96 -20.89 -4.92
CA ILE A 26 -20.81 -19.56 -5.52
C ILE A 26 -19.88 -19.62 -6.73
N GLY A 27 -18.78 -20.37 -6.63
CA GLY A 27 -17.88 -20.62 -7.75
C GLY A 27 -18.61 -21.18 -8.98
N ALA A 28 -19.50 -22.16 -8.78
CA ALA A 28 -20.32 -22.73 -9.86
C ALA A 28 -21.26 -21.69 -10.49
N VAL A 29 -21.95 -20.88 -9.68
CA VAL A 29 -22.81 -19.80 -10.18
C VAL A 29 -22.02 -18.78 -10.99
N LEU A 30 -20.86 -18.35 -10.51
CA LEU A 30 -19.99 -17.41 -11.22
C LEU A 30 -19.40 -18.01 -12.50
N ALA A 31 -19.26 -19.33 -12.59
CA ALA A 31 -18.76 -20.02 -13.78
C ALA A 31 -19.77 -20.14 -14.93
N GLU A 32 -21.06 -19.88 -14.72
CA GLU A 32 -22.12 -19.99 -15.73
C GLU A 32 -22.04 -18.99 -16.90
N ASN A 33 -20.99 -18.20 -16.97
CA ASN A 33 -20.69 -17.28 -18.08
C ASN A 33 -21.76 -16.20 -18.38
N GLU A 34 -22.46 -15.74 -17.36
CA GLU A 34 -23.43 -14.67 -17.54
C GLU A 34 -22.77 -13.29 -17.50
N GLU A 35 -23.21 -12.41 -18.38
CA GLU A 35 -22.87 -10.99 -18.42
C GLU A 35 -24.10 -10.15 -18.12
N ASN A 36 -23.91 -8.88 -17.76
CA ASN A 36 -24.99 -7.94 -17.43
C ASN A 36 -25.89 -8.46 -16.27
N VAL A 37 -25.26 -8.94 -15.20
CA VAL A 37 -25.94 -9.52 -14.04
C VAL A 37 -25.49 -8.90 -12.74
N THR A 38 -26.46 -8.73 -11.83
CA THR A 38 -26.22 -8.42 -10.42
C THR A 38 -26.51 -9.66 -9.61
N TYR A 39 -25.46 -10.24 -9.01
CA TYR A 39 -25.59 -11.30 -8.01
C TYR A 39 -25.89 -10.66 -6.66
N LEU A 40 -27.12 -10.83 -6.19
CA LEU A 40 -27.63 -10.23 -4.95
C LEU A 40 -27.61 -11.26 -3.82
N PHE A 41 -26.91 -10.94 -2.73
CA PHE A 41 -26.89 -11.74 -1.50
C PHE A 41 -27.91 -11.19 -0.49
N GLU A 42 -28.49 -12.09 0.28
CA GLU A 42 -29.28 -11.72 1.45
C GLU A 42 -28.36 -11.36 2.61
N LYS A 43 -28.81 -10.48 3.48
CA LYS A 43 -28.07 -10.13 4.70
C LYS A 43 -27.92 -11.33 5.61
N GLY A 44 -26.69 -11.55 6.11
CA GLY A 44 -26.33 -12.63 7.04
C GLY A 44 -24.89 -13.07 6.82
N VAL A 45 -24.49 -14.18 7.39
CA VAL A 45 -23.11 -14.68 7.39
C VAL A 45 -22.94 -15.82 6.39
N TYR A 46 -21.97 -15.71 5.51
CA TYR A 46 -21.55 -16.73 4.55
C TYR A 46 -20.13 -17.18 4.86
N ARG A 47 -19.85 -18.48 4.77
CA ARG A 47 -18.56 -19.08 5.14
C ARG A 47 -17.84 -19.63 3.94
N PHE A 48 -16.51 -19.40 3.90
CA PHE A 48 -15.64 -19.78 2.80
C PHE A 48 -14.38 -20.45 3.34
N HIS A 49 -14.09 -21.67 2.89
CA HIS A 49 -13.00 -22.49 3.40
C HIS A 49 -11.91 -22.66 2.35
N ALA A 50 -10.64 -22.54 2.76
CA ALA A 50 -9.49 -22.71 1.88
C ALA A 50 -9.41 -24.13 1.30
N SER A 51 -9.84 -25.15 2.04
CA SER A 51 -9.90 -26.54 1.60
C SER A 51 -10.74 -26.78 0.34
N ASN A 52 -11.70 -25.89 0.05
CA ASN A 52 -12.56 -25.94 -1.15
C ASN A 52 -12.22 -24.81 -2.15
N GLY A 53 -11.13 -24.09 -1.94
CA GLY A 53 -10.69 -23.03 -2.81
C GLY A 53 -10.09 -23.54 -4.13
N LEU A 54 -10.22 -22.72 -5.16
CA LEU A 54 -9.67 -23.00 -6.48
C LEU A 54 -8.19 -22.61 -6.55
N ILE A 55 -7.28 -23.56 -6.78
CA ILE A 55 -5.85 -23.28 -6.89
C ILE A 55 -5.52 -22.77 -8.29
N ARG A 56 -4.91 -21.58 -8.37
CA ARG A 56 -4.44 -20.94 -9.61
C ARG A 56 -3.12 -20.23 -9.40
N GLU A 57 -2.36 -20.07 -10.48
CA GLU A 57 -1.14 -19.26 -10.48
C GLU A 57 -1.48 -17.79 -10.76
N TYR A 58 -1.13 -16.91 -9.82
CA TYR A 58 -1.14 -15.45 -9.97
C TYR A 58 0.13 -14.86 -9.35
N SER A 59 0.74 -13.94 -10.07
CA SER A 59 1.89 -13.17 -9.58
C SER A 59 1.38 -11.83 -9.05
N LEU A 60 1.33 -11.67 -7.74
CA LEU A 60 0.90 -10.44 -7.09
C LEU A 60 2.11 -9.53 -6.85
N SER A 61 1.94 -8.23 -7.11
CA SER A 61 2.96 -7.23 -6.86
C SER A 61 3.33 -7.16 -5.37
N ASN A 62 4.62 -7.06 -5.09
CA ASN A 62 5.18 -6.95 -3.73
C ASN A 62 4.94 -8.16 -2.81
N THR A 63 4.67 -9.34 -3.37
CA THR A 63 4.57 -10.56 -2.56
C THR A 63 5.94 -11.15 -2.24
N ASP A 64 6.05 -11.88 -1.12
CA ASP A 64 7.28 -12.56 -0.71
C ASP A 64 7.63 -13.72 -1.67
N GLY A 65 8.64 -13.51 -2.49
CA GLY A 65 9.37 -14.56 -3.20
C GLY A 65 8.56 -15.35 -4.24
N ALA A 66 8.87 -16.64 -4.34
CA ALA A 66 8.46 -17.53 -5.44
C ALA A 66 7.09 -18.20 -5.24
N GLN A 67 6.23 -17.69 -4.38
CA GLN A 67 4.90 -18.28 -4.18
C GLN A 67 3.91 -17.73 -5.20
N TYR A 68 3.56 -18.52 -6.19
CA TYR A 68 2.66 -18.14 -7.28
C TYR A 68 1.30 -18.83 -7.19
N GLU A 69 1.21 -19.98 -6.55
CA GLU A 69 -0.05 -20.66 -6.32
C GLU A 69 -0.88 -19.90 -5.29
N ARG A 70 -2.12 -19.61 -5.65
CA ARG A 70 -3.11 -18.93 -4.82
C ARG A 70 -4.34 -19.80 -4.69
N THR A 71 -4.84 -19.92 -3.48
CA THR A 71 -6.14 -20.52 -3.21
C THR A 71 -7.19 -19.42 -3.32
N LEU A 72 -8.07 -19.53 -4.30
CA LEU A 72 -9.08 -18.52 -4.64
C LEU A 72 -10.46 -18.96 -4.16
N SER A 73 -11.21 -18.04 -3.60
CA SER A 73 -12.63 -18.27 -3.28
C SER A 73 -13.52 -17.91 -4.47
N LEU A 74 -13.61 -16.66 -4.82
CA LEU A 74 -14.48 -16.15 -5.87
C LEU A 74 -13.65 -15.64 -7.05
N LEU A 75 -13.71 -16.37 -8.17
CA LEU A 75 -13.02 -15.99 -9.42
C LEU A 75 -14.02 -15.44 -10.44
N ILE A 76 -13.84 -14.18 -10.83
CA ILE A 76 -14.53 -13.52 -11.95
C ILE A 76 -13.49 -13.32 -13.04
N LYS A 77 -13.60 -14.10 -14.12
CA LYS A 77 -12.60 -14.09 -15.18
C LYS A 77 -13.22 -13.89 -16.55
N ASP A 78 -12.61 -12.98 -17.36
CA ASP A 78 -13.02 -12.68 -18.72
C ASP A 78 -14.53 -12.34 -18.84
N ARG A 79 -15.03 -11.44 -17.94
CA ARG A 79 -16.44 -11.07 -17.81
C ARG A 79 -16.66 -9.58 -17.98
N LYS A 80 -17.95 -9.25 -18.31
CA LYS A 80 -18.37 -7.85 -18.43
C LYS A 80 -19.65 -7.57 -17.67
N ASN A 81 -19.72 -6.35 -17.11
CA ASN A 81 -20.93 -5.81 -16.49
C ASN A 81 -21.48 -6.71 -15.35
N ILE A 82 -20.62 -7.13 -14.44
CA ILE A 82 -20.96 -7.94 -13.29
C ILE A 82 -21.02 -7.04 -12.03
N THR A 83 -22.07 -7.18 -11.27
CA THR A 83 -22.19 -6.61 -9.93
C THR A 83 -22.33 -7.72 -8.90
N ILE A 84 -21.45 -7.73 -7.91
CA ILE A 84 -21.63 -8.49 -6.67
C ILE A 84 -22.18 -7.53 -5.63
N ASP A 85 -23.45 -7.65 -5.28
CA ASP A 85 -24.09 -6.85 -4.23
C ASP A 85 -24.30 -7.71 -3.00
N GLY A 86 -23.49 -7.44 -1.97
CA GLY A 86 -23.57 -8.18 -0.71
C GLY A 86 -24.86 -7.96 0.07
N GLY A 87 -25.66 -6.92 -0.24
CA GLY A 87 -26.91 -6.64 0.50
C GLY A 87 -26.72 -6.44 2.02
N GLY A 88 -25.49 -6.14 2.46
CA GLY A 88 -25.10 -6.08 3.87
C GLY A 88 -24.67 -7.42 4.47
N ALA A 89 -24.33 -8.41 3.65
CA ALA A 89 -23.80 -9.70 4.07
C ALA A 89 -22.39 -9.56 4.67
N THR A 90 -22.02 -10.52 5.51
CA THR A 90 -20.67 -10.75 6.02
C THR A 90 -20.12 -12.05 5.45
N PHE A 91 -19.00 -11.94 4.73
CA PHE A 91 -18.26 -13.07 4.21
C PHE A 91 -17.10 -13.37 5.17
N VAL A 92 -17.14 -14.56 5.77
CA VAL A 92 -16.15 -15.03 6.75
C VAL A 92 -15.29 -16.09 6.11
N PHE A 93 -13.99 -15.85 6.10
CA PHE A 93 -12.99 -16.70 5.47
C PHE A 93 -12.20 -17.50 6.52
N TYR A 94 -11.73 -18.69 6.11
CA TYR A 94 -10.95 -19.62 6.93
C TYR A 94 -9.70 -20.05 6.16
N GLY A 95 -8.52 -19.95 6.78
CA GLY A 95 -7.24 -20.31 6.18
C GLY A 95 -6.70 -19.28 5.19
N HIS A 96 -5.69 -19.66 4.41
CA HIS A 96 -5.08 -18.85 3.37
C HIS A 96 -5.93 -18.86 2.09
N LEU A 97 -6.88 -17.95 2.00
CA LEU A 97 -7.86 -17.87 0.92
C LEU A 97 -7.96 -16.44 0.38
N GLN A 98 -7.87 -16.28 -0.94
CA GLN A 98 -8.08 -14.98 -1.61
C GLN A 98 -9.58 -14.80 -1.89
N PRO A 99 -10.27 -13.88 -1.19
CA PRO A 99 -11.71 -13.70 -1.31
C PRO A 99 -12.21 -13.44 -2.72
N PHE A 100 -11.70 -12.40 -3.36
CA PHE A 100 -12.13 -12.01 -4.70
C PHE A 100 -10.92 -11.92 -5.63
N THR A 101 -11.05 -12.56 -6.79
CA THR A 101 -10.12 -12.45 -7.91
C THR A 101 -10.86 -12.03 -9.15
N ILE A 102 -10.44 -10.90 -9.77
CA ILE A 102 -11.03 -10.30 -10.97
C ILE A 102 -9.93 -10.27 -12.04
N ASP A 103 -10.08 -11.02 -13.11
CA ASP A 103 -9.05 -11.18 -14.13
C ASP A 103 -9.62 -10.99 -15.54
N GLY A 104 -9.05 -10.06 -16.31
CA GLY A 104 -9.44 -9.80 -17.70
C GLY A 104 -10.86 -9.25 -17.88
N CYS A 105 -11.38 -8.53 -16.88
CA CYS A 105 -12.79 -8.14 -16.81
C CYS A 105 -13.04 -6.68 -17.23
N GLU A 106 -14.30 -6.36 -17.51
CA GLU A 106 -14.76 -5.01 -17.85
C GLU A 106 -16.03 -4.66 -17.06
N ASN A 107 -16.04 -3.48 -16.40
CA ASN A 107 -17.18 -2.96 -15.62
C ASN A 107 -17.63 -3.92 -14.50
N ILE A 108 -16.77 -4.17 -13.52
CA ILE A 108 -17.07 -5.01 -12.38
C ILE A 108 -17.32 -4.13 -11.15
N THR A 109 -18.41 -4.39 -10.43
CA THR A 109 -18.76 -3.71 -9.18
C THR A 109 -18.85 -4.69 -8.03
N LEU A 110 -18.10 -4.45 -6.95
CA LEU A 110 -18.24 -5.12 -5.66
C LEU A 110 -18.78 -4.11 -4.65
N LYS A 111 -19.91 -4.41 -4.01
CA LYS A 111 -20.52 -3.45 -3.09
C LYS A 111 -21.29 -4.07 -1.93
N ASN A 112 -21.48 -3.25 -0.87
CA ASN A 112 -22.38 -3.53 0.26
C ASN A 112 -22.07 -4.84 0.99
N LEU A 113 -20.79 -5.13 1.28
CA LEU A 113 -20.44 -6.35 1.99
C LEU A 113 -19.30 -6.14 3.01
N VAL A 114 -19.23 -7.04 3.98
CA VAL A 114 -18.16 -7.14 4.97
C VAL A 114 -17.31 -8.37 4.66
N ILE A 115 -15.99 -8.20 4.69
CA ILE A 115 -14.99 -9.27 4.57
C ILE A 115 -14.31 -9.40 5.94
N ASP A 116 -14.29 -10.60 6.50
CA ASP A 116 -13.59 -10.88 7.75
C ASP A 116 -13.01 -12.31 7.73
N TRP A 117 -12.07 -12.59 8.61
CA TRP A 117 -11.62 -13.94 8.93
C TRP A 117 -12.10 -14.30 10.33
N GLU A 118 -12.57 -15.52 10.52
CA GLU A 118 -12.93 -16.00 11.86
C GLU A 118 -11.71 -15.92 12.78
N LYS A 119 -10.57 -16.36 12.29
CA LYS A 119 -9.27 -16.25 12.94
C LYS A 119 -8.38 -15.32 12.11
N PRO A 120 -8.00 -14.17 12.65
CA PRO A 120 -7.33 -13.14 11.86
C PRO A 120 -5.96 -13.55 11.35
N LEU A 121 -5.57 -12.98 10.20
CA LEU A 121 -4.25 -13.19 9.58
C LEU A 121 -3.14 -12.34 10.22
N VAL A 122 -3.51 -11.52 11.20
CA VAL A 122 -2.61 -10.69 12.02
C VAL A 122 -3.17 -10.68 13.44
N SER A 123 -2.33 -10.75 14.44
CA SER A 123 -2.72 -10.86 15.83
C SER A 123 -2.24 -9.70 16.67
N GLU A 124 -2.78 -9.58 17.88
CA GLU A 124 -2.39 -8.54 18.83
C GLU A 124 -2.27 -9.12 20.23
N GLY A 125 -1.44 -8.47 21.06
CA GLY A 125 -1.26 -8.83 22.45
C GLY A 125 -1.00 -7.63 23.35
N GLU A 126 -1.04 -7.84 24.66
CA GLU A 126 -0.70 -6.86 25.68
C GLU A 126 0.66 -7.21 26.29
N ILE A 127 1.54 -6.23 26.41
CA ILE A 127 2.84 -6.41 27.05
C ILE A 127 2.64 -6.41 28.58
N VAL A 128 2.93 -7.55 29.20
CA VAL A 128 2.76 -7.75 30.65
C VAL A 128 4.08 -7.81 31.42
N GLY A 129 5.20 -7.93 30.72
CA GLY A 129 6.54 -7.94 31.27
C GLY A 129 7.58 -7.49 30.25
N ARG A 130 8.74 -7.03 30.73
CA ARG A 130 9.87 -6.71 29.84
C ARG A 130 11.22 -6.76 30.54
N SER A 131 12.27 -7.03 29.75
CA SER A 131 13.67 -6.85 30.10
C SER A 131 14.40 -6.14 28.95
N ALA A 132 15.71 -6.09 28.98
CA ALA A 132 16.51 -5.55 27.87
C ALA A 132 16.45 -6.43 26.62
N ASP A 133 16.25 -7.73 26.78
CA ASP A 133 16.36 -8.77 25.73
C ASP A 133 15.07 -9.56 25.49
N PHE A 134 13.98 -9.23 26.18
CA PHE A 134 12.67 -9.84 25.95
C PHE A 134 11.50 -8.93 26.33
N ILE A 135 10.32 -9.30 25.82
CA ILE A 135 9.02 -8.87 26.29
C ILE A 135 8.14 -10.08 26.57
N ASP A 136 7.32 -10.00 27.63
CA ASP A 136 6.26 -10.97 27.89
C ASP A 136 4.94 -10.42 27.36
N VAL A 137 4.28 -11.18 26.51
CA VAL A 137 3.05 -10.76 25.82
C VAL A 137 1.91 -11.70 26.19
N ARG A 138 0.81 -11.14 26.67
CA ARG A 138 -0.44 -11.85 26.89
C ARG A 138 -1.32 -11.74 25.65
N ILE A 139 -1.80 -12.87 25.14
CA ILE A 139 -2.60 -12.99 23.92
C ILE A 139 -3.97 -13.56 24.27
N ASN A 140 -5.03 -12.93 23.77
CA ASN A 140 -6.38 -13.45 23.91
C ASN A 140 -6.59 -14.69 23.01
N GLN A 141 -6.50 -15.88 23.60
CA GLN A 141 -6.59 -17.16 22.88
C GLN A 141 -7.94 -17.41 22.20
N ASN A 142 -9.01 -16.73 22.61
CA ASN A 142 -10.30 -16.83 21.95
C ASN A 142 -10.34 -16.07 20.61
N LEU A 143 -9.57 -14.98 20.49
CA LEU A 143 -9.48 -14.16 19.29
C LEU A 143 -8.30 -14.55 18.41
N PHE A 144 -7.18 -14.91 19.03
CA PHE A 144 -5.90 -15.16 18.37
C PHE A 144 -5.29 -16.47 18.91
N PRO A 145 -5.91 -17.62 18.63
CA PRO A 145 -5.41 -18.89 19.14
C PRO A 145 -4.02 -19.18 18.59
N CYS A 146 -3.09 -19.45 19.51
CA CYS A 146 -1.70 -19.68 19.14
C CYS A 146 -1.03 -20.69 20.08
N ARG A 147 0.09 -21.25 19.62
CA ARG A 147 0.94 -22.17 20.38
C ARG A 147 2.40 -21.98 20.03
N VAL A 148 3.27 -22.43 20.92
CA VAL A 148 4.73 -22.46 20.70
C VAL A 148 5.16 -23.88 20.37
N ARG A 149 5.99 -24.03 19.33
CA ARG A 149 6.66 -25.27 18.92
C ARG A 149 8.06 -24.91 18.44
N ASP A 150 9.06 -25.62 18.90
CA ASP A 150 10.47 -25.43 18.49
C ASP A 150 10.96 -23.96 18.59
N TYR A 151 10.59 -23.29 19.68
CA TYR A 151 10.89 -21.86 19.94
C TYR A 151 10.28 -20.88 18.93
N SER A 152 9.37 -21.31 18.08
CA SER A 152 8.56 -20.48 17.18
C SER A 152 7.10 -20.46 17.64
N MET A 153 6.41 -19.35 17.41
CA MET A 153 4.97 -19.18 17.68
C MET A 153 4.18 -19.41 16.39
N TYR A 154 3.10 -20.18 16.50
CA TYR A 154 2.18 -20.48 15.40
C TYR A 154 0.78 -20.06 15.79
N PHE A 155 0.12 -19.32 14.91
CA PHE A 155 -1.27 -18.89 15.04
C PHE A 155 -2.16 -19.78 14.18
N ASP A 156 -3.24 -20.28 14.77
CA ASP A 156 -4.31 -20.95 14.03
C ASP A 156 -5.09 -19.90 13.22
N ILE A 157 -5.16 -20.06 11.91
CA ILE A 157 -5.85 -19.14 11.00
C ILE A 157 -7.12 -19.75 10.40
N GLY A 158 -7.56 -20.88 10.94
CA GLY A 158 -8.74 -21.63 10.48
C GLY A 158 -8.41 -22.68 9.44
N ASP A 159 -9.39 -23.53 9.17
CA ASP A 159 -9.33 -24.61 8.18
C ASP A 159 -8.19 -25.63 8.38
N GLY A 160 -7.72 -25.74 9.62
CA GLY A 160 -6.57 -26.60 9.96
C GLY A 160 -5.19 -26.01 9.60
N GLU A 161 -5.14 -24.77 9.16
CA GLU A 161 -3.92 -24.08 8.79
C GLU A 161 -3.35 -23.26 9.94
N GLU A 162 -2.04 -23.14 9.96
CA GLU A 162 -1.28 -22.32 10.90
C GLU A 162 -0.39 -21.32 10.16
N SER A 163 -0.18 -20.16 10.78
CA SER A 163 0.75 -19.15 10.32
C SER A 163 1.82 -18.89 11.37
N GLU A 164 3.08 -19.05 10.99
CA GLU A 164 4.23 -18.86 11.87
C GLU A 164 4.49 -17.35 12.08
N LEU A 165 4.80 -16.97 13.33
CA LEU A 165 5.33 -15.65 13.62
C LEU A 165 6.71 -15.54 13.01
N THR A 166 6.78 -14.91 11.86
CA THR A 166 8.05 -14.71 11.17
C THR A 166 8.92 -13.71 11.93
N TYR A 167 10.24 -13.89 11.83
CA TYR A 167 11.19 -12.83 12.19
C TYR A 167 10.82 -11.58 11.42
N GLY A 168 10.40 -10.55 12.13
CA GLY A 168 9.88 -9.35 11.50
C GLY A 168 9.64 -8.24 12.50
N ASP A 169 9.37 -7.10 11.93
CA ASP A 169 9.23 -5.86 12.66
C ASP A 169 7.82 -5.75 13.25
N HIS A 170 7.73 -5.58 14.56
CA HIS A 170 6.49 -5.45 15.29
C HIS A 170 6.31 -4.03 15.83
N THR A 171 5.07 -3.55 15.80
CA THR A 171 4.71 -2.16 16.13
C THR A 171 3.94 -2.10 17.44
N ILE A 172 4.28 -1.10 18.25
CA ILE A 172 3.70 -0.88 19.58
C ILE A 172 2.67 0.23 19.53
N TYR A 173 1.54 0.00 20.18
CA TYR A 173 0.42 0.92 20.28
C TYR A 173 0.14 1.31 21.72
N ASN A 174 -0.24 2.55 21.91
CA ASN A 174 -0.73 3.04 23.20
C ASN A 174 -2.14 2.47 23.47
N PRO A 175 -2.40 1.86 24.64
CA PRO A 175 -3.67 1.19 24.94
C PRO A 175 -4.86 2.14 25.07
N ASP A 176 -4.63 3.40 25.47
CA ASP A 176 -5.69 4.38 25.71
C ASP A 176 -6.15 5.06 24.41
N THR A 177 -5.21 5.35 23.52
CA THR A 177 -5.49 6.06 22.27
C THR A 177 -5.65 5.14 21.07
N LEU A 178 -5.19 3.90 21.18
CA LEU A 178 -5.10 2.92 20.09
C LEU A 178 -4.32 3.46 18.86
N LYS A 179 -3.34 4.31 19.13
CA LYS A 179 -2.42 4.87 18.13
C LYS A 179 -1.02 4.34 18.35
N VAL A 180 -0.22 4.33 17.29
CA VAL A 180 1.20 3.94 17.39
C VAL A 180 1.91 4.84 18.38
N THR A 181 2.60 4.21 19.32
CA THR A 181 3.43 4.92 20.30
C THR A 181 4.60 5.58 19.59
N PRO A 182 4.95 6.84 19.90
CA PRO A 182 6.08 7.49 19.26
C PRO A 182 7.38 6.69 19.33
N ARG A 183 8.11 6.62 18.22
CA ARG A 183 9.37 5.86 18.04
C ARG A 183 9.23 4.36 18.27
N SER A 184 8.11 3.78 17.88
CA SER A 184 7.82 2.38 18.19
C SER A 184 7.35 1.52 17.01
N SER A 185 7.41 2.00 15.78
CA SER A 185 7.31 1.12 14.63
C SER A 185 8.60 0.32 14.49
N ASP A 186 8.44 -0.99 14.23
CA ASP A 186 9.53 -1.90 13.89
C ASP A 186 10.66 -2.02 14.93
N ILE A 187 10.33 -1.85 16.19
CA ILE A 187 11.33 -1.87 17.27
C ILE A 187 11.46 -3.23 17.99
N VAL A 188 10.56 -4.16 17.75
CA VAL A 188 10.62 -5.51 18.34
C VAL A 188 10.85 -6.53 17.24
N LYS A 189 12.05 -7.12 17.22
CA LYS A 189 12.44 -8.20 16.28
C LYS A 189 12.53 -9.49 17.05
N VAL A 190 11.53 -10.34 16.88
CA VAL A 190 11.42 -11.60 17.63
C VAL A 190 12.39 -12.62 17.08
N LYS A 191 13.25 -13.17 17.97
CA LYS A 191 14.25 -14.19 17.69
C LYS A 191 13.76 -15.60 18.04
N SER A 192 13.13 -15.72 19.19
CA SER A 192 12.59 -16.99 19.68
C SER A 192 11.47 -16.72 20.67
N VAL A 193 10.62 -17.71 20.88
CA VAL A 193 9.45 -17.60 21.76
C VAL A 193 9.42 -18.75 22.75
N GLU A 194 9.05 -18.45 24.01
CA GLU A 194 8.83 -19.42 25.07
C GLU A 194 7.43 -19.22 25.65
N ALA A 195 6.69 -20.30 25.88
CA ALA A 195 5.39 -20.26 26.54
C ALA A 195 5.61 -20.20 28.06
N LEU A 196 5.09 -19.14 28.72
CA LEU A 196 5.11 -19.00 30.19
C LEU A 196 3.83 -19.55 30.81
N SER A 197 2.71 -19.44 30.08
CA SER A 197 1.40 -20.01 30.42
C SER A 197 0.60 -20.28 29.15
N ASP A 198 -0.68 -20.66 29.28
CA ASP A 198 -1.56 -20.92 28.14
C ASP A 198 -1.84 -19.65 27.30
N ASP A 199 -1.70 -18.45 27.90
CA ASP A 199 -2.01 -17.17 27.24
C ASP A 199 -0.86 -16.16 27.25
N THR A 200 0.26 -16.48 27.90
CA THR A 200 1.38 -15.57 28.09
C THR A 200 2.66 -16.17 27.53
N PHE A 201 3.34 -15.40 26.69
CA PHE A 201 4.50 -15.84 25.93
C PHE A 201 5.65 -14.85 26.08
N ARG A 202 6.87 -15.37 26.24
CA ARG A 202 8.10 -14.57 26.24
C ARG A 202 8.67 -14.52 24.85
N LEU A 203 8.79 -13.32 24.29
CA LEU A 203 9.38 -13.04 23.00
C LEU A 203 10.78 -12.48 23.23
N TYR A 204 11.80 -13.27 22.92
CA TYR A 204 13.19 -12.82 22.95
C TYR A 204 13.48 -11.97 21.72
N THR A 205 14.20 -10.86 21.89
CA THR A 205 14.54 -9.92 20.82
C THR A 205 16.07 -9.83 20.64
N ASP A 206 16.51 -9.56 19.41
CA ASP A 206 17.92 -9.30 19.11
C ASP A 206 18.38 -7.92 19.55
N ASP A 207 17.45 -6.97 19.68
CA ASP A 207 17.76 -5.61 20.04
C ASP A 207 17.68 -5.41 21.56
N ILE A 208 18.63 -4.61 22.08
CA ILE A 208 18.58 -4.18 23.50
C ILE A 208 17.51 -3.09 23.59
N LEU A 209 16.42 -3.39 24.31
CA LEU A 209 15.31 -2.47 24.53
C LEU A 209 15.71 -1.40 25.57
N PRO A 210 15.84 -0.10 25.20
CA PRO A 210 16.31 0.94 26.12
C PRO A 210 15.36 1.13 27.30
N PRO A 211 15.86 1.32 28.52
CA PRO A 211 15.03 1.62 29.69
C PRO A 211 14.18 2.88 29.48
N GLY A 212 12.90 2.84 29.86
CA GLY A 212 11.99 3.98 29.78
C GLY A 212 11.46 4.31 28.39
N SER A 213 11.93 3.62 27.35
CA SER A 213 11.41 3.74 25.97
C SER A 213 10.34 2.67 25.71
N PRO A 214 9.51 2.83 24.67
CA PRO A 214 8.66 1.73 24.21
C PRO A 214 9.52 0.50 23.85
N PRO A 215 8.99 -0.73 24.00
CA PRO A 215 7.68 -1.06 24.57
C PRO A 215 7.64 -0.92 26.11
N ARG A 216 6.47 -0.64 26.66
CA ARG A 216 6.22 -0.55 28.10
C ARG A 216 5.20 -1.60 28.53
N VAL A 217 5.22 -1.98 29.82
CA VAL A 217 4.15 -2.82 30.38
C VAL A 217 2.81 -2.06 30.28
N GLY A 218 1.80 -2.71 29.73
CA GLY A 218 0.49 -2.16 29.40
C GLY A 218 0.33 -1.73 27.93
N ASP A 219 1.43 -1.54 27.19
CA ASP A 219 1.34 -1.26 25.75
C ASP A 219 0.76 -2.47 24.99
N LEU A 220 0.14 -2.19 23.83
CA LEU A 220 -0.32 -3.22 22.92
C LEU A 220 0.72 -3.44 21.81
N ILE A 221 0.82 -4.66 21.33
CA ILE A 221 1.73 -5.05 20.24
C ILE A 221 0.94 -5.75 19.13
N VAL A 222 1.26 -5.42 17.87
CA VAL A 222 0.78 -6.19 16.71
C VAL A 222 1.79 -7.27 16.37
N LEU A 223 1.33 -8.50 16.24
CA LEU A 223 2.10 -9.69 15.88
C LEU A 223 1.82 -10.06 14.42
N ARG A 224 2.81 -9.84 13.56
CA ARG A 224 2.71 -10.05 12.11
C ARG A 224 3.15 -11.47 11.77
N HIS A 225 2.21 -12.40 11.70
CA HIS A 225 2.51 -13.82 11.43
C HIS A 225 2.17 -14.29 10.02
N ASN A 226 1.28 -13.60 9.30
CA ASN A 226 0.98 -13.97 7.92
C ASN A 226 2.04 -13.41 6.95
N LYS A 227 2.21 -14.07 5.80
CA LYS A 227 3.07 -13.61 4.70
C LYS A 227 2.25 -12.84 3.66
N HIS A 228 2.91 -12.11 2.77
CA HIS A 228 2.31 -11.48 1.57
C HIS A 228 1.86 -12.55 0.57
N ILE A 229 0.75 -13.24 0.82
CA ILE A 229 0.32 -14.36 -0.02
C ILE A 229 -0.90 -14.00 -0.86
N HIS A 230 -1.84 -13.23 -0.31
CA HIS A 230 -3.13 -12.93 -0.97
C HIS A 230 -3.74 -11.63 -0.46
N SER A 231 -4.58 -11.05 -1.30
CA SER A 231 -5.34 -9.84 -1.03
C SER A 231 -6.81 -10.17 -0.73
N GLY A 232 -7.51 -9.30 -0.01
CA GLY A 232 -8.97 -9.40 0.18
C GLY A 232 -9.70 -9.25 -1.17
N ILE A 233 -9.23 -8.32 -2.00
CA ILE A 233 -9.69 -8.14 -3.38
C ILE A 233 -8.47 -8.00 -4.28
N PHE A 234 -8.31 -8.89 -5.24
CA PHE A 234 -7.29 -8.81 -6.29
C PHE A 234 -7.94 -8.60 -7.64
N ALA A 235 -7.52 -7.57 -8.37
CA ALA A 235 -7.93 -7.36 -9.75
C ALA A 235 -6.71 -7.21 -10.66
N GLU A 236 -6.68 -7.93 -11.77
CA GLU A 236 -5.61 -7.88 -12.76
C GLU A 236 -6.17 -7.68 -14.16
N ASN A 237 -5.47 -6.91 -15.00
CA ASN A 237 -5.76 -6.73 -16.42
C ASN A 237 -7.23 -6.38 -16.72
N SER A 238 -7.86 -5.61 -15.86
CA SER A 238 -9.29 -5.31 -15.89
C SER A 238 -9.56 -3.81 -16.01
N THR A 239 -10.73 -3.44 -16.53
CA THR A 239 -11.10 -2.04 -16.75
C THR A 239 -12.45 -1.72 -16.12
N GLY A 240 -12.58 -0.53 -15.48
CA GLY A 240 -13.85 -0.09 -14.92
C GLY A 240 -14.22 -0.83 -13.64
N ILE A 241 -13.28 -0.95 -12.69
CA ILE A 241 -13.50 -1.65 -11.42
C ILE A 241 -14.03 -0.68 -10.37
N ILE A 242 -15.14 -1.03 -9.74
CA ILE A 242 -15.77 -0.24 -8.68
C ILE A 242 -15.86 -1.10 -7.41
N CYS A 243 -15.24 -0.63 -6.33
CA CYS A 243 -15.40 -1.14 -4.98
C CYS A 243 -16.11 -0.09 -4.15
N GLU A 244 -17.30 -0.39 -3.62
CA GLU A 244 -18.14 0.60 -2.94
C GLU A 244 -18.78 0.04 -1.66
N SER A 245 -18.72 0.82 -0.57
CA SER A 245 -19.37 0.45 0.70
C SER A 245 -18.94 -0.94 1.19
N LEU A 246 -17.64 -1.18 1.21
CA LEU A 246 -17.03 -2.41 1.71
C LEU A 246 -16.38 -2.18 3.07
N THR A 247 -16.42 -3.20 3.91
CA THR A 247 -15.66 -3.21 5.17
C THR A 247 -14.79 -4.46 5.23
N LEU A 248 -13.48 -4.27 5.44
CA LEU A 248 -12.52 -5.36 5.65
C LEU A 248 -12.02 -5.28 7.09
N TYR A 249 -12.40 -6.25 7.91
CA TYR A 249 -12.01 -6.33 9.32
C TYR A 249 -10.74 -7.15 9.55
N SER A 250 -10.42 -8.09 8.64
CA SER A 250 -9.14 -8.78 8.57
C SER A 250 -8.82 -9.08 7.10
N CYS A 251 -7.55 -9.06 6.76
CA CYS A 251 -7.04 -9.46 5.45
C CYS A 251 -5.50 -9.62 5.51
N GLY A 252 -4.92 -10.26 4.54
CA GLY A 252 -3.48 -10.21 4.30
C GLY A 252 -3.12 -8.81 3.81
N GLU A 253 -3.44 -8.53 2.56
CA GLU A 253 -3.50 -7.21 1.96
C GLU A 253 -4.96 -6.82 1.71
N GLY A 254 -5.30 -5.53 1.72
CA GLY A 254 -6.68 -5.07 1.48
C GLY A 254 -7.13 -5.29 0.04
N LEU A 255 -6.90 -4.30 -0.82
CA LEU A 255 -7.24 -4.31 -2.24
C LEU A 255 -5.97 -4.13 -3.08
N LEU A 256 -5.71 -5.03 -4.03
CA LEU A 256 -4.65 -4.92 -5.01
C LEU A 256 -5.22 -4.81 -6.43
N PHE A 257 -4.92 -3.71 -7.08
CA PHE A 257 -5.20 -3.49 -8.50
C PHE A 257 -3.90 -3.52 -9.27
N GLN A 258 -3.77 -4.44 -10.22
CA GLN A 258 -2.55 -4.68 -10.99
C GLN A 258 -2.85 -4.63 -12.48
N PHE A 259 -2.18 -3.76 -13.23
CA PHE A 259 -2.41 -3.56 -14.68
C PHE A 259 -3.88 -3.29 -15.04
N CYS A 260 -4.62 -2.65 -14.14
CA CYS A 260 -6.02 -2.27 -14.33
C CYS A 260 -6.13 -0.83 -14.86
N ARG A 261 -7.33 -0.48 -15.37
CA ARG A 261 -7.66 0.89 -15.79
C ARG A 261 -9.00 1.31 -15.20
N ASP A 262 -9.10 2.60 -14.86
CA ASP A 262 -10.32 3.21 -14.36
C ASP A 262 -10.88 2.50 -13.12
N VAL A 263 -10.22 2.75 -11.98
CA VAL A 263 -10.53 2.13 -10.69
C VAL A 263 -11.18 3.15 -9.76
N THR A 264 -12.27 2.75 -9.12
CA THR A 264 -12.96 3.57 -8.11
C THR A 264 -13.12 2.80 -6.81
N CYS A 265 -12.60 3.35 -5.70
CA CYS A 265 -12.80 2.88 -4.34
C CYS A 265 -13.58 3.93 -3.57
N ARG A 266 -14.82 3.63 -3.17
CA ARG A 266 -15.68 4.58 -2.49
C ARG A 266 -16.24 4.00 -1.18
N ASN A 267 -16.14 4.76 -0.08
CA ASN A 267 -16.65 4.34 1.23
C ASN A 267 -16.10 2.97 1.69
N ILE A 268 -14.82 2.75 1.49
CA ILE A 268 -14.14 1.53 1.95
C ILE A 268 -13.65 1.75 3.38
N THR A 269 -13.91 0.79 4.25
CA THR A 269 -13.34 0.76 5.61
C THR A 269 -12.43 -0.44 5.77
N ILE A 270 -11.15 -0.21 6.12
CA ILE A 270 -10.21 -1.26 6.52
C ILE A 270 -9.76 -0.95 7.94
N ALA A 271 -10.25 -1.72 8.90
CA ALA A 271 -10.07 -1.43 10.32
C ALA A 271 -10.27 -2.69 11.18
N PRO A 272 -9.73 -2.74 12.42
CA PRO A 272 -9.99 -3.82 13.34
C PRO A 272 -11.49 -3.96 13.68
N ASN A 273 -11.96 -5.19 13.81
CA ASN A 273 -13.32 -5.45 14.28
C ASN A 273 -13.42 -5.26 15.79
N ARG A 274 -13.60 -4.01 16.20
CA ARG A 274 -13.71 -3.65 17.62
C ARG A 274 -14.97 -4.21 18.29
N GLY A 275 -15.99 -4.54 17.50
CA GLY A 275 -17.24 -5.13 18.02
C GLY A 275 -17.06 -6.49 18.65
N ILE A 276 -16.02 -7.24 18.26
CA ILE A 276 -15.68 -8.55 18.83
C ILE A 276 -14.42 -8.51 19.69
N GLY A 277 -13.85 -7.31 19.94
CA GLY A 277 -12.71 -7.12 20.84
C GLY A 277 -11.33 -7.02 20.19
N ARG A 278 -11.21 -7.08 18.84
CA ARG A 278 -9.96 -6.74 18.14
C ARG A 278 -9.73 -5.23 18.21
N LYS A 279 -8.56 -4.78 18.65
CA LYS A 279 -8.31 -3.37 18.99
C LYS A 279 -7.52 -2.61 17.94
N ILE A 280 -6.42 -3.19 17.46
CA ILE A 280 -5.38 -2.49 16.70
C ILE A 280 -4.99 -3.17 15.39
N ALA A 281 -5.20 -4.46 15.22
CA ALA A 281 -4.75 -5.21 14.05
C ALA A 281 -5.88 -5.60 13.10
N CYS A 282 -5.72 -5.32 11.80
CA CYS A 282 -6.67 -5.74 10.75
C CYS A 282 -5.98 -6.29 9.50
N SER A 283 -5.04 -5.56 8.91
CA SER A 283 -4.32 -5.96 7.70
C SER A 283 -2.84 -6.18 8.00
N ARG A 284 -2.26 -7.23 7.44
CA ARG A 284 -0.83 -7.51 7.51
C ARG A 284 -0.01 -6.51 6.68
N ASP A 285 -0.59 -6.00 5.59
CA ASP A 285 0.07 -5.19 4.59
C ASP A 285 -0.76 -3.97 4.17
N TYR A 286 -0.73 -3.61 2.89
CA TYR A 286 -1.37 -2.42 2.32
C TYR A 286 -2.89 -2.37 2.51
N GLY A 287 -3.44 -1.15 2.48
CA GLY A 287 -4.89 -0.96 2.37
C GLY A 287 -5.37 -1.06 0.93
N ILE A 288 -4.97 -0.12 0.08
CA ILE A 288 -5.23 -0.11 -1.37
C ILE A 288 -3.89 0.05 -2.07
N GLN A 289 -3.47 -1.00 -2.77
CA GLN A 289 -2.28 -0.99 -3.61
C GLN A 289 -2.67 -0.92 -5.09
N VAL A 290 -2.02 -0.03 -5.84
CA VAL A 290 -2.26 0.19 -7.25
C VAL A 290 -0.94 0.08 -7.98
N SER A 291 -0.75 -1.02 -8.71
CA SER A 291 0.52 -1.42 -9.32
C SER A 291 0.41 -1.45 -10.84
N GLY A 292 1.12 -0.57 -11.54
CA GLY A 292 1.15 -0.52 -13.00
C GLY A 292 -0.22 -0.30 -13.65
N CYS A 293 -1.09 0.48 -13.02
CA CYS A 293 -2.44 0.78 -13.52
C CYS A 293 -2.47 2.07 -14.33
N GLY A 294 -3.49 2.21 -15.19
CA GLY A 294 -3.73 3.41 -16.01
C GLY A 294 -5.11 4.01 -15.81
N GLY A 295 -5.45 5.03 -16.62
CA GLY A 295 -6.75 5.69 -16.59
C GLY A 295 -6.95 6.58 -15.37
N ALA A 296 -8.16 6.56 -14.81
CA ALA A 296 -8.52 7.35 -13.62
C ALA A 296 -8.58 6.46 -12.37
N LEU A 297 -7.91 6.88 -11.30
CA LEU A 297 -8.04 6.30 -9.97
C LEU A 297 -8.75 7.28 -9.04
N THR A 298 -9.87 6.84 -8.46
CA THR A 298 -10.61 7.61 -7.46
C THR A 298 -10.70 6.85 -6.15
N ILE A 299 -10.25 7.46 -5.04
CA ILE A 299 -10.38 6.96 -3.67
C ILE A 299 -11.11 8.03 -2.87
N GLU A 300 -12.35 7.73 -2.44
CA GLU A 300 -13.22 8.71 -1.82
C GLU A 300 -13.95 8.16 -0.60
N GLY A 301 -13.99 8.94 0.49
CA GLY A 301 -14.73 8.59 1.70
C GLY A 301 -14.20 7.36 2.44
N CYS A 302 -12.96 6.94 2.17
CA CYS A 302 -12.37 5.73 2.74
C CYS A 302 -11.78 5.96 4.14
N ARG A 303 -11.74 4.89 4.95
CA ARG A 303 -11.23 4.90 6.31
C ARG A 303 -10.25 3.75 6.52
N PHE A 304 -9.06 4.09 7.01
CA PHE A 304 -7.98 3.13 7.24
C PHE A 304 -7.51 3.22 8.69
N HIS A 305 -7.38 2.08 9.37
CA HIS A 305 -6.86 2.03 10.73
C HIS A 305 -6.25 0.66 11.04
N GLY A 306 -5.11 0.62 11.74
CA GLY A 306 -4.49 -0.64 12.18
C GLY A 306 -3.77 -1.43 11.08
N LEU A 307 -3.54 -0.83 9.91
CA LEU A 307 -2.78 -1.47 8.83
C LEU A 307 -1.29 -1.57 9.20
N GLN A 308 -0.66 -2.64 8.72
CA GLN A 308 0.76 -2.86 8.96
C GLN A 308 1.64 -2.49 7.77
N ASP A 309 1.09 -1.83 6.77
CA ASP A 309 1.79 -1.11 5.70
C ASP A 309 0.96 0.11 5.25
N ASP A 310 1.31 0.74 4.11
CA ASP A 310 0.69 1.98 3.65
C ASP A 310 -0.82 1.81 3.37
N PRO A 311 -1.70 2.65 3.92
CA PRO A 311 -3.12 2.69 3.55
C PRO A 311 -3.37 2.84 2.05
N VAL A 312 -2.57 3.64 1.37
CA VAL A 312 -2.64 3.79 -0.09
C VAL A 312 -1.24 3.83 -0.68
N ASN A 313 -0.95 2.92 -1.62
CA ASN A 313 0.33 2.88 -2.32
C ASN A 313 0.08 2.79 -3.83
N ILE A 314 0.49 3.84 -4.58
CA ILE A 314 0.29 3.97 -6.02
C ILE A 314 1.65 4.04 -6.68
N HIS A 315 2.02 2.97 -7.39
CA HIS A 315 3.32 2.86 -8.03
C HIS A 315 3.24 2.23 -9.42
N SER A 316 4.23 2.54 -10.23
CA SER A 316 4.46 1.83 -11.49
C SER A 316 5.26 0.54 -11.26
N VAL A 317 5.33 -0.27 -12.28
CA VAL A 317 6.26 -1.40 -12.37
C VAL A 317 7.32 -1.05 -13.42
N GLY A 318 8.48 -0.58 -12.96
CA GLY A 318 9.65 -0.41 -13.81
C GLY A 318 10.37 -1.73 -14.01
N VAL A 319 11.05 -1.86 -15.12
CA VAL A 319 11.84 -3.04 -15.45
C VAL A 319 13.24 -2.64 -15.91
N ARG A 320 14.18 -3.56 -15.90
CA ARG A 320 15.55 -3.30 -16.35
C ARG A 320 15.69 -3.67 -17.83
N LEU A 321 16.31 -2.81 -18.62
CA LEU A 321 16.82 -3.14 -19.93
C LEU A 321 18.16 -3.86 -19.74
N ASP A 322 18.23 -5.14 -20.08
CA ASP A 322 19.46 -5.93 -19.95
C ASP A 322 20.36 -5.73 -21.18
N ARG A 323 19.80 -5.75 -22.41
CA ARG A 323 20.52 -5.50 -23.65
C ARG A 323 19.61 -5.16 -24.83
N ILE A 324 20.20 -4.59 -25.85
CA ILE A 324 19.64 -4.45 -27.19
C ILE A 324 20.21 -5.57 -28.05
N ASN A 325 19.35 -6.36 -28.67
CA ASN A 325 19.75 -7.49 -29.50
C ASN A 325 20.14 -7.03 -30.93
N GLU A 326 20.91 -7.83 -31.66
CA GLU A 326 21.34 -7.53 -33.02
C GLU A 326 20.17 -7.33 -34.01
N ASP A 327 19.03 -7.95 -33.74
CA ASP A 327 17.80 -7.82 -34.52
C ASP A 327 16.96 -6.59 -34.13
N GLY A 328 17.44 -5.73 -33.26
CA GLY A 328 16.77 -4.53 -32.78
C GLY A 328 15.73 -4.78 -31.68
N THR A 329 15.51 -6.04 -31.27
CA THR A 329 14.65 -6.33 -30.13
C THR A 329 15.35 -6.00 -28.80
N LEU A 330 14.57 -5.79 -27.74
CA LEU A 330 15.07 -5.47 -26.41
C LEU A 330 14.85 -6.68 -25.49
N THR A 331 15.89 -7.10 -24.79
CA THR A 331 15.76 -8.07 -23.69
C THR A 331 15.83 -7.34 -22.36
N GLY A 332 14.88 -7.61 -21.49
CA GLY A 332 14.83 -7.02 -20.17
C GLY A 332 14.42 -8.01 -19.11
N SER A 333 14.49 -7.56 -17.85
CA SER A 333 14.15 -8.37 -16.68
C SER A 333 13.31 -7.61 -15.66
N PHE A 334 12.49 -8.36 -14.93
CA PHE A 334 11.87 -7.91 -13.70
C PHE A 334 12.95 -7.91 -12.62
N ALA A 335 13.48 -6.75 -12.33
CA ALA A 335 14.75 -6.62 -11.60
C ALA A 335 14.60 -6.69 -10.07
N ARG A 336 13.37 -6.78 -9.55
CA ARG A 336 13.07 -6.80 -8.13
C ARG A 336 12.51 -8.16 -7.68
N PRO A 337 12.96 -8.69 -6.51
CA PRO A 337 12.28 -9.81 -5.87
C PRO A 337 10.79 -9.52 -5.59
N GLY A 338 9.91 -10.48 -5.84
CA GLY A 338 8.46 -10.31 -5.68
C GLY A 338 7.77 -9.60 -6.86
N ILE A 339 8.52 -9.30 -7.93
CA ILE A 339 7.97 -8.85 -9.21
C ILE A 339 8.49 -9.79 -10.29
N SER A 340 7.65 -10.68 -10.78
CA SER A 340 7.99 -11.61 -11.85
C SER A 340 6.74 -12.15 -12.53
N ASN A 341 6.89 -12.70 -13.71
CA ASN A 341 5.82 -13.34 -14.49
C ASN A 341 4.64 -12.37 -14.82
N PHE A 342 4.92 -11.06 -14.95
CA PHE A 342 3.89 -10.06 -15.25
C PHE A 342 3.55 -10.04 -16.73
N ARG A 343 2.67 -10.96 -17.16
CA ARG A 343 2.26 -11.15 -18.55
C ARG A 343 1.56 -9.93 -19.16
N HIS A 344 0.96 -9.10 -18.31
CA HIS A 344 0.19 -7.93 -18.72
C HIS A 344 0.96 -6.61 -18.55
N TRP A 345 2.28 -6.68 -18.27
CA TRP A 345 3.12 -5.51 -18.04
C TRP A 345 3.13 -4.54 -19.24
N ALA A 346 3.09 -5.04 -20.47
CA ALA A 346 2.97 -4.20 -21.66
C ALA A 346 2.09 -4.85 -22.72
N LYS A 347 1.45 -4.01 -23.53
CA LYS A 347 0.59 -4.39 -24.66
C LYS A 347 1.04 -3.67 -25.93
N THR A 348 0.74 -4.23 -27.10
CA THR A 348 0.98 -3.59 -28.39
C THR A 348 0.45 -2.15 -28.40
N GLY A 349 1.27 -1.21 -28.84
CA GLY A 349 0.98 0.21 -28.90
C GLY A 349 1.26 1.00 -27.63
N HIS A 350 1.60 0.33 -26.50
CA HIS A 350 2.00 1.04 -25.27
C HIS A 350 3.28 1.85 -25.49
N ALA A 351 3.32 3.04 -24.90
CA ALA A 351 4.49 3.89 -24.90
C ALA A 351 5.45 3.47 -23.77
N LEU A 352 6.70 3.21 -24.13
CA LEU A 352 7.79 2.93 -23.18
C LEU A 352 8.69 4.15 -23.08
N ARG A 353 9.16 4.43 -21.87
CA ARG A 353 10.19 5.43 -21.61
C ARG A 353 11.43 4.80 -21.03
N PHE A 354 12.57 5.23 -21.50
CA PHE A 354 13.88 4.78 -21.08
C PHE A 354 14.50 5.79 -20.13
N ILE A 355 15.01 5.33 -19.01
CA ILE A 355 15.51 6.16 -17.91
C ILE A 355 16.92 5.68 -17.52
N ASP A 356 17.89 6.58 -17.47
CA ASP A 356 19.20 6.31 -16.88
C ASP A 356 19.05 6.06 -15.38
N ARG A 357 19.36 4.87 -14.91
CA ARG A 357 19.17 4.44 -13.53
C ARG A 357 19.98 5.25 -12.52
N ARG A 358 21.11 5.83 -12.91
CA ARG A 358 21.97 6.61 -11.99
C ARG A 358 21.46 8.02 -11.75
N SER A 359 21.02 8.68 -12.79
CA SER A 359 20.57 10.07 -12.73
C SER A 359 19.06 10.22 -12.74
N MET A 360 18.32 9.14 -13.01
CA MET A 360 16.89 9.10 -13.28
C MET A 360 16.45 10.07 -14.39
N LYS A 361 17.35 10.34 -15.33
CA LYS A 361 17.05 11.17 -16.49
C LYS A 361 16.38 10.36 -17.58
N TYR A 362 15.39 11.00 -18.20
CA TYR A 362 14.76 10.50 -19.41
C TYR A 362 15.77 10.47 -20.57
N ILE A 363 15.82 9.35 -21.29
CA ILE A 363 16.71 9.13 -22.45
C ILE A 363 15.91 9.26 -23.75
N GLY A 364 14.71 8.68 -23.80
CA GLY A 364 13.84 8.68 -24.96
C GLY A 364 12.69 7.69 -24.79
N GLU A 365 11.87 7.55 -25.83
CA GLU A 365 10.71 6.67 -25.83
C GLU A 365 10.61 5.81 -27.08
N ALA A 366 9.89 4.69 -27.00
CA ALA A 366 9.52 3.82 -28.11
C ALA A 366 8.11 3.27 -27.88
N LYS A 367 7.53 2.68 -28.90
CA LYS A 367 6.26 1.95 -28.77
C LYS A 367 6.51 0.44 -28.73
N VAL A 368 5.63 -0.27 -28.07
CA VAL A 368 5.61 -1.74 -28.05
C VAL A 368 4.92 -2.26 -29.31
N GLY A 369 5.63 -3.02 -30.13
CA GLY A 369 5.04 -3.86 -31.16
C GLY A 369 4.56 -5.18 -30.59
N GLU A 370 5.47 -5.88 -29.88
CA GLU A 370 5.16 -7.12 -29.18
C GLU A 370 5.90 -7.20 -27.85
N PHE A 371 5.24 -7.79 -26.83
CA PHE A 371 5.82 -8.11 -25.53
C PHE A 371 5.65 -9.59 -25.25
N THR A 372 6.75 -10.30 -24.99
CA THR A 372 6.73 -11.76 -24.78
C THR A 372 7.58 -12.12 -23.59
N LEU A 373 7.05 -12.87 -22.61
CA LEU A 373 7.84 -13.49 -21.56
C LEU A 373 8.73 -14.60 -22.16
N LEU A 374 10.02 -14.58 -21.82
CA LEU A 374 10.97 -15.66 -22.13
C LEU A 374 10.97 -16.71 -21.03
N ASP A 375 10.87 -16.25 -19.80
CA ASP A 375 10.68 -17.05 -18.58
C ASP A 375 9.95 -16.19 -17.53
N ARG A 376 9.98 -16.57 -16.25
CA ARG A 376 9.32 -15.83 -15.18
C ARG A 376 9.94 -14.46 -14.91
N ASP A 377 11.23 -14.30 -15.14
CA ASP A 377 12.01 -13.13 -14.75
C ASP A 377 12.43 -12.28 -15.94
N THR A 378 12.44 -12.85 -17.15
CA THR A 378 12.96 -12.18 -18.34
C THR A 378 11.90 -12.10 -19.46
N PHE A 379 12.01 -11.07 -20.28
CA PHE A 379 11.10 -10.82 -21.39
C PHE A 379 11.84 -10.26 -22.60
N ARG A 380 11.14 -10.29 -23.74
CA ARG A 380 11.53 -9.63 -24.97
C ARG A 380 10.48 -8.60 -25.39
N ILE A 381 10.95 -7.43 -25.85
CA ILE A 381 10.12 -6.42 -26.49
C ILE A 381 10.59 -6.29 -27.94
N THR A 382 9.66 -6.42 -28.88
CA THR A 382 9.84 -5.98 -30.26
C THR A 382 9.28 -4.57 -30.36
N PRO A 383 10.11 -3.52 -30.59
CA PRO A 383 9.60 -2.16 -30.76
C PRO A 383 8.75 -2.02 -32.03
N ASP A 384 7.75 -1.14 -31.99
CA ASP A 384 7.03 -0.65 -33.17
C ASP A 384 7.71 0.65 -33.63
N GLY A 385 8.66 0.52 -34.57
CA GLY A 385 9.50 1.58 -35.07
C GLY A 385 10.88 1.67 -34.38
N ASP A 386 11.52 2.82 -34.54
CA ASP A 386 12.89 3.04 -34.06
C ASP A 386 12.96 3.22 -32.55
N ILE A 387 14.04 2.72 -31.94
CA ILE A 387 14.40 3.01 -30.55
C ILE A 387 15.29 4.25 -30.47
N PRO A 388 15.34 4.97 -29.32
CA PRO A 388 16.23 6.13 -29.19
C PRO A 388 17.69 5.79 -29.45
N GLU A 389 18.34 6.52 -30.36
CA GLU A 389 19.75 6.32 -30.73
C GLU A 389 20.68 6.37 -29.50
N ALA A 390 20.35 7.23 -28.52
CA ALA A 390 21.11 7.37 -27.29
C ALA A 390 21.19 6.07 -26.47
N LEU A 391 20.29 5.11 -26.65
CA LEU A 391 20.32 3.83 -25.94
C LEU A 391 21.52 2.97 -26.34
N ALA A 392 21.97 3.05 -27.60
CA ALA A 392 23.11 2.29 -28.10
C ALA A 392 24.42 2.61 -27.38
N ALA A 393 24.52 3.80 -26.80
CA ALA A 393 25.69 4.25 -26.03
C ALA A 393 25.60 3.91 -24.54
N MET A 394 24.46 3.39 -24.09
CA MET A 394 24.25 3.07 -22.66
C MET A 394 24.79 1.69 -22.33
N PRO A 395 25.50 1.52 -21.20
CA PRO A 395 25.94 0.21 -20.75
C PRO A 395 24.74 -0.74 -20.46
N ASP A 396 24.93 -2.02 -20.72
CA ASP A 396 23.95 -3.05 -20.39
C ASP A 396 23.52 -2.97 -18.92
N GLY A 397 22.23 -3.09 -18.66
CA GLY A 397 21.64 -3.02 -17.34
C GLY A 397 21.63 -1.64 -16.67
N SER A 398 22.13 -0.58 -17.35
CA SER A 398 22.14 0.79 -16.80
C SER A 398 20.87 1.59 -17.06
N VAL A 399 19.93 1.03 -17.82
CA VAL A 399 18.66 1.67 -18.22
C VAL A 399 17.50 0.96 -17.55
N ALA A 400 16.57 1.73 -16.99
CA ALA A 400 15.24 1.26 -16.60
C ALA A 400 14.23 1.62 -17.70
N ILE A 401 13.22 0.79 -17.83
CA ILE A 401 12.08 1.03 -18.72
C ILE A 401 10.82 1.21 -17.86
N GLU A 402 10.08 2.28 -18.08
CA GLU A 402 8.73 2.47 -17.54
C GLU A 402 7.69 2.33 -18.67
N ASN A 403 6.59 1.64 -18.38
CA ASN A 403 5.44 1.64 -19.26
C ASN A 403 4.62 2.91 -19.03
N PHE A 404 4.81 3.90 -19.90
CA PHE A 404 4.18 5.22 -19.73
C PHE A 404 2.68 5.22 -20.01
N SER A 405 2.15 4.18 -20.63
CA SER A 405 0.71 4.02 -20.87
C SER A 405 -0.07 3.61 -19.61
N ASP A 406 0.62 3.09 -18.58
CA ASP A 406 0.04 2.57 -17.35
C ASP A 406 0.42 3.42 -16.14
N PHE A 407 0.01 4.69 -16.21
CA PHE A 407 0.05 5.63 -15.10
C PHE A 407 -1.33 6.23 -14.88
N PRO A 408 -1.91 6.17 -13.66
CA PRO A 408 -3.22 6.71 -13.39
C PRO A 408 -3.15 8.21 -13.08
N SER A 409 -4.19 8.95 -13.51
CA SER A 409 -4.55 10.19 -12.82
C SER A 409 -5.23 9.85 -11.49
N VAL A 410 -4.92 10.59 -10.42
CA VAL A 410 -5.28 10.21 -9.06
C VAL A 410 -6.13 11.29 -8.39
N THR A 411 -7.24 10.89 -7.77
CA THR A 411 -8.03 11.73 -6.88
C THR A 411 -8.27 10.98 -5.56
N ILE A 412 -7.77 11.53 -4.45
CA ILE A 412 -7.96 11.00 -3.09
C ILE A 412 -8.59 12.10 -2.24
N ARG A 413 -9.84 11.88 -1.81
CA ARG A 413 -10.56 12.91 -1.06
C ARG A 413 -11.50 12.37 0.01
N ASN A 414 -11.78 13.21 1.03
CA ASN A 414 -12.70 12.89 2.12
C ASN A 414 -12.34 11.58 2.85
N CYS A 415 -11.05 11.23 2.90
CA CYS A 415 -10.56 10.01 3.53
C CYS A 415 -9.97 10.27 4.92
N CYS A 416 -9.98 9.23 5.76
CA CYS A 416 -9.33 9.25 7.06
C CYS A 416 -8.21 8.19 7.07
N PHE A 417 -6.97 8.65 7.17
CA PHE A 417 -5.76 7.82 7.29
C PHE A 417 -5.38 7.73 8.77
N GLY A 418 -6.00 6.79 9.47
CA GLY A 418 -5.78 6.57 10.88
C GLY A 418 -4.41 5.93 11.17
N SER A 419 -4.15 5.70 12.46
CA SER A 419 -2.86 5.16 12.89
C SER A 419 -2.65 3.72 12.42
N GLY A 420 -1.52 3.47 11.82
CA GLY A 420 -1.02 2.19 11.33
C GLY A 420 0.49 2.13 11.53
N ARG A 421 1.19 1.16 10.92
CA ARG A 421 2.64 1.01 11.06
C ARG A 421 3.44 2.02 10.22
N ALA A 422 2.99 2.28 8.98
CA ALA A 422 3.78 2.91 7.93
C ALA A 422 3.34 4.34 7.58
N ARG A 423 3.44 4.69 6.32
CA ARG A 423 3.04 5.99 5.77
C ARG A 423 1.52 6.06 5.58
N GLY A 424 1.00 7.21 5.13
CA GLY A 424 -0.41 7.35 4.75
C GLY A 424 -0.65 7.06 3.27
N ILE A 425 -0.11 7.91 2.40
CA ILE A 425 -0.18 7.78 0.95
C ILE A 425 1.24 7.74 0.37
N VAL A 426 1.49 6.78 -0.51
CA VAL A 426 2.65 6.77 -1.40
C VAL A 426 2.18 6.95 -2.82
N VAL A 427 2.79 7.87 -3.58
CA VAL A 427 2.38 8.13 -4.96
C VAL A 427 3.57 8.35 -5.88
N MET A 428 3.55 7.65 -7.03
CA MET A 428 4.53 7.72 -8.11
C MET A 428 3.80 7.67 -9.45
N THR A 429 3.39 8.83 -9.98
CA THR A 429 2.74 8.94 -11.29
C THR A 429 3.04 10.30 -11.93
N PRO A 430 3.35 10.37 -13.24
CA PRO A 430 3.50 11.61 -13.96
C PRO A 430 2.17 12.29 -14.32
N MET A 431 1.05 11.59 -14.10
CA MET A 431 -0.30 12.11 -14.36
C MET A 431 -0.77 13.02 -13.22
N PRO A 432 -1.83 13.82 -13.43
CA PRO A 432 -2.37 14.70 -12.38
C PRO A 432 -2.75 13.93 -11.10
N VAL A 433 -2.36 14.49 -9.94
CA VAL A 433 -2.68 13.96 -8.61
C VAL A 433 -3.38 15.03 -7.79
N ARG A 434 -4.50 14.69 -7.17
CA ARG A 434 -5.23 15.52 -6.21
C ARG A 434 -5.43 14.77 -4.91
N ILE A 435 -4.95 15.36 -3.81
CA ILE A 435 -5.12 14.84 -2.45
C ILE A 435 -5.74 15.96 -1.64
N GLU A 436 -7.04 15.87 -1.38
CA GLU A 436 -7.83 17.00 -0.85
C GLU A 436 -8.84 16.56 0.21
N ASP A 437 -9.08 17.43 1.20
CA ASP A 437 -10.10 17.25 2.24
C ASP A 437 -9.93 15.95 3.06
N ASN A 438 -8.68 15.51 3.30
CA ASN A 438 -8.37 14.31 4.06
C ASN A 438 -7.87 14.64 5.47
N VAL A 439 -7.98 13.66 6.37
CA VAL A 439 -7.42 13.70 7.72
C VAL A 439 -6.37 12.61 7.88
N PHE A 440 -5.18 12.98 8.38
CA PHE A 440 -4.04 12.08 8.55
C PHE A 440 -3.62 11.96 10.02
N GLU A 441 -3.40 10.72 10.45
CA GLU A 441 -2.82 10.30 11.73
C GLU A 441 -1.65 9.32 11.50
N SER A 442 -1.06 9.32 10.31
CA SER A 442 -0.05 8.35 9.87
C SER A 442 1.26 8.53 10.62
N PRO A 443 1.78 7.52 11.33
CA PRO A 443 2.98 7.66 12.16
C PRO A 443 4.28 7.83 11.38
N GLY A 444 4.38 7.34 10.14
CA GLY A 444 5.40 7.73 9.16
C GLY A 444 5.03 9.01 8.42
N ALA A 445 5.55 9.22 7.23
CA ALA A 445 5.12 10.33 6.37
C ALA A 445 3.63 10.18 6.03
N ALA A 446 2.84 11.23 6.26
CA ALA A 446 1.42 11.23 5.87
C ALA A 446 1.27 11.11 4.35
N ILE A 447 2.14 11.81 3.60
CA ILE A 447 2.20 11.72 2.14
C ILE A 447 3.67 11.58 1.73
N ALA A 448 3.98 10.55 0.94
CA ALA A 448 5.28 10.32 0.33
C ALA A 448 5.17 10.37 -1.20
N ILE A 449 5.92 11.27 -1.83
CA ILE A 449 6.11 11.35 -3.27
C ILE A 449 7.50 10.79 -3.56
N ALA A 450 7.57 9.64 -4.18
CA ALA A 450 8.79 8.88 -4.35
C ALA A 450 9.13 8.65 -5.83
N GLY A 451 10.09 7.82 -6.09
CA GLY A 451 10.51 7.34 -7.40
C GLY A 451 11.86 6.63 -7.29
N ASP A 452 11.98 5.47 -7.89
CA ASP A 452 13.18 4.64 -7.81
C ASP A 452 13.36 3.78 -9.07
N THR A 453 14.60 3.59 -9.49
CA THR A 453 14.97 2.70 -10.59
C THR A 453 16.08 1.71 -10.21
N ASN A 454 16.34 1.53 -8.90
CA ASN A 454 17.46 0.73 -8.43
C ASN A 454 17.05 -0.41 -7.49
N PHE A 455 16.20 -0.12 -6.50
CA PHE A 455 15.75 -1.10 -5.52
C PHE A 455 14.29 -1.51 -5.75
N TRP A 456 13.36 -0.54 -5.70
CA TRP A 456 11.93 -0.82 -5.88
C TRP A 456 11.49 -0.87 -7.35
N PHE A 457 12.29 -0.34 -8.26
CA PHE A 457 11.96 -0.22 -9.69
C PHE A 457 10.56 0.35 -9.92
N ALA A 458 10.24 1.40 -9.19
CA ALA A 458 8.99 2.13 -9.29
C ALA A 458 9.27 3.58 -9.74
N PRO A 459 9.59 3.81 -11.02
CA PRO A 459 9.68 5.16 -11.58
C PRO A 459 8.32 5.85 -11.60
N GLY A 460 8.22 7.03 -12.16
CA GLY A 460 6.96 7.79 -12.20
C GLY A 460 7.17 9.18 -11.63
N ALA A 461 8.04 9.95 -12.28
CA ALA A 461 8.32 11.32 -11.87
C ALA A 461 7.05 12.18 -11.86
N CYS A 462 6.56 12.55 -10.68
CA CYS A 462 5.36 13.38 -10.52
C CYS A 462 5.51 14.75 -11.18
N ARG A 463 4.48 15.21 -11.89
CA ARG A 463 4.52 16.44 -12.71
C ARG A 463 3.44 17.47 -12.34
N ASN A 464 2.36 17.05 -11.76
CA ASN A 464 1.23 17.92 -11.42
C ASN A 464 0.53 17.34 -10.18
N VAL A 465 0.97 17.75 -9.00
CA VAL A 465 0.44 17.26 -7.72
C VAL A 465 -0.16 18.43 -6.94
N THR A 466 -1.41 18.29 -6.52
CA THR A 466 -2.10 19.23 -5.65
C THR A 466 -2.46 18.56 -4.34
N ILE A 467 -1.96 19.09 -3.23
CA ILE A 467 -2.24 18.66 -1.85
C ILE A 467 -2.87 19.86 -1.15
N ARG A 468 -4.18 19.82 -0.91
CA ARG A 468 -4.87 20.98 -0.34
C ARG A 468 -5.99 20.62 0.62
N HIS A 469 -6.32 21.53 1.53
CA HIS A 469 -7.40 21.42 2.51
C HIS A 469 -7.31 20.16 3.40
N ASN A 470 -6.14 19.54 3.50
CA ASN A 470 -5.94 18.39 4.37
C ASN A 470 -5.61 18.84 5.80
N THR A 471 -5.95 17.96 6.76
CA THR A 471 -5.56 18.11 8.16
C THR A 471 -4.57 17.04 8.54
N PHE A 472 -3.36 17.45 8.94
CA PHE A 472 -2.32 16.58 9.48
C PHE A 472 -2.30 16.74 10.99
N THR A 473 -2.65 15.68 11.72
CA THR A 473 -2.75 15.73 13.18
C THR A 473 -1.38 15.59 13.86
N ASP A 474 -1.34 15.77 15.17
CA ASP A 474 -0.14 15.57 16.00
C ASP A 474 0.33 14.11 16.05
N SER A 475 -0.43 13.19 15.49
CA SER A 475 -0.05 11.77 15.34
C SER A 475 0.77 11.49 14.07
N CYS A 476 0.92 12.49 13.18
CA CYS A 476 1.74 12.35 11.99
C CYS A 476 3.23 12.43 12.30
N PHE A 477 4.02 11.61 11.59
CA PHE A 477 5.48 11.57 11.65
C PHE A 477 6.02 11.44 13.08
N VAL A 478 5.46 10.49 13.83
CA VAL A 478 5.86 10.19 15.21
C VAL A 478 6.92 9.11 15.30
N THR A 479 7.11 8.37 14.23
CA THR A 479 8.07 7.28 14.11
C THR A 479 8.79 7.41 12.77
N PRO A 480 10.14 7.39 12.74
CA PRO A 480 10.88 7.24 11.49
C PRO A 480 10.46 5.93 10.81
N TYR A 481 10.14 6.02 9.54
CA TYR A 481 9.83 4.88 8.69
C TYR A 481 10.54 5.08 7.35
N GLU A 482 10.80 3.99 6.62
CA GLU A 482 11.54 4.02 5.36
C GLU A 482 11.15 5.20 4.45
N TYR A 483 12.13 5.92 3.96
CA TYR A 483 11.96 7.09 3.07
C TYR A 483 11.02 8.18 3.63
N SER A 484 10.89 8.26 4.97
CA SER A 484 10.10 9.29 5.64
C SER A 484 11.02 10.28 6.35
N GLU A 485 11.02 11.53 5.91
CA GLU A 485 11.86 12.61 6.44
C GLU A 485 11.03 13.74 7.09
N ALA A 486 9.72 13.77 6.83
CA ALA A 486 8.78 14.78 7.28
C ALA A 486 7.33 14.29 7.17
N VAL A 487 6.37 15.08 7.66
CA VAL A 487 4.93 14.82 7.47
C VAL A 487 4.59 14.66 5.99
N ILE A 488 5.09 15.56 5.13
CA ILE A 488 5.09 15.39 3.67
C ILE A 488 6.53 15.22 3.21
N THR A 489 6.81 14.09 2.58
CA THR A 489 8.15 13.74 2.11
C THR A 489 8.16 13.60 0.60
N ILE A 490 9.01 14.37 -0.09
CA ILE A 490 9.28 14.24 -1.51
C ILE A 490 10.72 13.75 -1.65
N PHE A 491 10.89 12.45 -1.87
CA PHE A 491 12.19 11.80 -1.84
C PHE A 491 12.33 10.73 -2.94
N PRO A 492 12.73 11.12 -4.17
CA PRO A 492 13.16 10.16 -5.17
C PRO A 492 14.54 9.60 -4.82
N ASP A 493 14.73 8.28 -4.95
CA ASP A 493 16.04 7.64 -4.75
C ASP A 493 16.91 7.76 -5.98
N ILE A 494 17.70 8.83 -6.05
CA ILE A 494 18.57 9.17 -7.18
C ILE A 494 20.04 9.04 -6.78
N PRO A 495 20.78 8.01 -7.23
CA PRO A 495 22.21 7.83 -6.89
C PRO A 495 23.10 9.01 -7.29
N ARG A 496 22.82 9.66 -8.42
CA ARG A 496 23.57 10.82 -8.94
C ARG A 496 22.63 11.93 -9.41
N PRO A 497 22.07 12.72 -8.48
CA PRO A 497 21.10 13.75 -8.82
C PRO A 497 21.69 14.86 -9.69
N SER A 498 20.91 15.32 -10.65
CA SER A 498 21.26 16.49 -11.46
C SER A 498 20.90 17.77 -10.72
N LYS A 499 21.82 18.72 -10.63
CA LYS A 499 21.55 20.04 -10.04
C LYS A 499 20.72 20.95 -10.94
N SER A 500 20.72 20.70 -12.25
CA SER A 500 20.01 21.54 -13.24
C SER A 500 18.67 20.98 -13.68
N LEU A 501 18.41 19.71 -13.43
CA LEU A 501 17.20 19.00 -13.86
C LEU A 501 16.63 18.21 -12.68
N PRO A 502 15.81 18.83 -11.84
CA PRO A 502 15.08 18.12 -10.78
C PRO A 502 14.19 17.02 -11.34
N TYR A 503 14.02 15.96 -10.56
CA TYR A 503 13.24 14.78 -10.98
C TYR A 503 11.72 15.05 -11.00
N HIS A 504 11.18 15.60 -9.92
CA HIS A 504 9.78 15.98 -9.83
C HIS A 504 9.53 17.42 -10.26
N SER A 505 8.29 17.77 -10.60
CA SER A 505 7.92 19.14 -10.92
C SER A 505 6.44 19.44 -10.66
N GLY A 506 6.10 20.73 -10.45
CA GLY A 506 4.72 21.19 -10.34
C GLY A 506 3.99 20.60 -9.14
N ILE A 507 4.56 20.73 -7.94
CA ILE A 507 3.97 20.23 -6.71
C ILE A 507 3.45 21.41 -5.89
N SER A 508 2.12 21.42 -5.62
CA SER A 508 1.43 22.47 -4.89
C SER A 508 0.87 21.90 -3.58
N ILE A 509 1.30 22.46 -2.45
CA ILE A 509 0.89 22.11 -1.09
C ILE A 509 0.27 23.37 -0.48
N THR A 510 -1.06 23.49 -0.54
CA THR A 510 -1.74 24.74 -0.26
C THR A 510 -2.92 24.59 0.70
N ASP A 511 -3.14 25.59 1.52
CA ASP A 511 -4.33 25.70 2.37
C ASP A 511 -4.57 24.49 3.30
N ASN A 512 -3.49 23.80 3.72
CA ASN A 512 -3.57 22.69 4.65
C ASN A 512 -3.41 23.16 6.10
N ALA A 513 -3.91 22.35 7.04
CA ALA A 513 -3.71 22.53 8.47
C ALA A 513 -2.75 21.47 9.02
N PHE A 514 -1.63 21.92 9.60
CA PHE A 514 -0.66 21.07 10.28
C PHE A 514 -0.76 21.29 11.79
N LEU A 515 -1.34 20.34 12.49
CA LEU A 515 -1.47 20.34 13.95
C LEU A 515 -0.28 19.61 14.58
N THR A 516 0.93 19.96 14.15
CA THR A 516 2.16 19.25 14.53
C THR A 516 3.19 20.24 15.06
N SER A 517 3.83 19.92 16.17
CA SER A 517 4.98 20.67 16.67
C SER A 517 6.16 19.75 16.93
N GLY A 518 7.38 20.29 16.79
CA GLY A 518 8.61 19.55 17.03
C GLY A 518 8.93 18.46 16.00
N VAL A 519 8.23 18.43 14.84
CA VAL A 519 8.52 17.53 13.74
C VAL A 519 8.65 18.28 12.42
N PRO A 520 9.49 17.82 11.48
CA PRO A 520 9.55 18.39 10.13
C PRO A 520 8.20 18.26 9.41
N VAL A 521 7.75 19.33 8.78
CA VAL A 521 6.47 19.35 8.05
C VAL A 521 6.66 18.96 6.59
N LEU A 522 7.75 19.49 5.96
CA LEU A 522 8.06 19.19 4.56
C LEU A 522 9.55 18.88 4.38
N PHE A 523 9.81 17.75 3.76
CA PHE A 523 11.10 17.45 3.15
C PHE A 523 10.90 17.36 1.64
N ALA A 524 11.67 18.11 0.86
CA ALA A 524 11.62 18.09 -0.59
C ALA A 524 13.00 17.97 -1.21
N PHE A 525 13.21 16.92 -1.98
CA PHE A 525 14.43 16.66 -2.73
C PHE A 525 14.13 16.58 -4.22
N SER A 526 14.91 17.34 -5.01
CA SER A 526 14.89 17.30 -6.49
C SER A 526 13.53 17.66 -7.10
N VAL A 527 13.03 18.87 -6.78
CA VAL A 527 11.74 19.40 -7.25
C VAL A 527 11.91 20.73 -7.98
N SER A 528 11.22 20.90 -9.11
CA SER A 528 11.05 22.20 -9.76
C SER A 528 9.60 22.69 -9.67
N GLY A 529 9.41 23.98 -9.34
CA GLY A 529 8.07 24.54 -9.17
C GLY A 529 7.33 23.93 -7.99
N LEU A 530 7.87 24.10 -6.78
CA LEU A 530 7.26 23.69 -5.52
C LEU A 530 6.54 24.90 -4.91
N ASP A 531 5.24 24.79 -4.66
CA ASP A 531 4.47 25.80 -3.96
C ASP A 531 4.03 25.24 -2.58
N PHE A 532 4.50 25.88 -1.51
CA PHE A 532 4.05 25.62 -0.13
C PHE A 532 3.46 26.93 0.43
N THR A 533 2.17 27.17 0.14
CA THR A 533 1.55 28.49 0.35
C THR A 533 0.18 28.38 1.06
N GLY A 534 -0.18 29.41 1.83
CA GLY A 534 -1.49 29.48 2.49
C GLY A 534 -1.72 28.44 3.61
N ASN A 535 -0.70 27.65 3.97
CA ASN A 535 -0.86 26.63 4.99
C ASN A 535 -0.87 27.23 6.40
N ARG A 536 -1.57 26.57 7.32
CA ARG A 536 -1.64 26.93 8.73
C ARG A 536 -0.90 25.87 9.57
N LEU A 537 0.14 26.30 10.28
CA LEU A 537 0.95 25.45 11.16
C LEU A 537 0.64 25.82 12.60
N PHE A 538 0.16 24.85 13.38
CA PHE A 538 -0.21 25.03 14.79
C PHE A 538 0.79 24.29 15.66
N GLY A 539 1.42 25.01 16.60
CA GLY A 539 2.22 24.39 17.66
C GLY A 539 1.30 23.60 18.59
N THR A 540 1.68 22.37 18.87
CA THR A 540 1.06 21.53 19.91
C THR A 540 2.02 21.39 21.10
N GLU A 541 1.53 20.96 22.25
CA GLU A 541 2.37 20.75 23.45
C GLU A 541 3.32 19.54 23.33
N ARG A 542 3.33 18.91 22.18
CA ARG A 542 4.15 17.76 21.90
C ARG A 542 5.62 18.14 21.78
N GLY A 543 6.47 17.53 22.58
CA GLY A 543 7.91 17.72 22.51
C GLY A 543 8.51 17.24 21.18
N ASP A 544 9.73 17.65 20.89
CA ASP A 544 10.50 17.21 19.72
C ASP A 544 10.69 15.68 19.74
N ILE A 545 10.06 14.99 18.78
CA ILE A 545 10.05 13.52 18.71
C ILE A 545 11.09 12.98 17.74
N CYS A 546 11.37 13.70 16.66
CA CYS A 546 12.22 13.21 15.58
C CYS A 546 13.63 13.81 15.56
N GLY A 547 14.02 14.58 16.55
CA GLY A 547 15.38 15.11 16.68
C GLY A 547 15.45 16.64 16.86
N ASN A 548 16.48 17.08 17.54
CA ASN A 548 16.68 18.48 17.90
C ASN A 548 17.14 19.32 16.70
N GLY A 549 16.49 20.44 16.48
CA GLY A 549 16.98 21.51 15.59
C GLY A 549 16.79 21.26 14.10
N THR A 550 15.92 20.36 13.70
CA THR A 550 15.50 20.21 12.29
C THR A 550 14.57 21.37 11.89
N ALA A 551 14.86 21.99 10.74
CA ALA A 551 13.96 22.98 10.16
C ALA A 551 12.59 22.35 9.85
N LEU A 552 11.51 23.15 9.98
CA LEU A 552 10.15 22.66 9.62
C LEU A 552 10.03 22.29 8.14
N LEU A 553 10.74 23.05 7.29
CA LEU A 553 10.83 22.81 5.84
C LEU A 553 12.28 22.63 5.46
N ARG A 554 12.61 21.50 4.85
CA ARG A 554 13.95 21.22 4.32
C ARG A 554 13.89 20.98 2.83
N LEU A 555 14.58 21.83 2.07
CA LEU A 555 14.60 21.80 0.60
C LEU A 555 16.01 21.52 0.10
N ILE A 556 16.16 20.49 -0.73
CA ILE A 556 17.43 20.09 -1.31
C ILE A 556 17.26 19.98 -2.82
N ASN A 557 18.11 20.68 -3.58
CA ASN A 557 18.07 20.66 -5.05
C ASN A 557 16.68 21.02 -5.60
N CYS A 558 16.04 22.04 -5.02
CA CYS A 558 14.74 22.54 -5.45
C CYS A 558 14.87 23.84 -6.23
N VAL A 559 14.15 23.98 -7.34
CA VAL A 559 14.24 25.15 -8.24
C VAL A 559 12.85 25.80 -8.36
N GLY A 560 12.78 27.13 -8.14
CA GLY A 560 11.56 27.90 -8.27
C GLY A 560 10.51 27.60 -7.19
N ALA A 561 10.96 27.37 -5.94
CA ALA A 561 10.05 27.16 -4.81
C ALA A 561 9.42 28.50 -4.35
N ASP A 562 8.11 28.49 -4.10
CA ASP A 562 7.36 29.55 -3.43
C ASP A 562 6.95 29.07 -2.03
N ILE A 563 7.34 29.83 -0.99
CA ILE A 563 7.02 29.53 0.41
C ILE A 563 6.47 30.80 1.04
N SER A 564 5.30 31.21 0.64
CA SER A 564 4.71 32.48 1.08
C SER A 564 3.28 32.31 1.60
N GLY A 565 2.80 33.28 2.38
CA GLY A 565 1.42 33.30 2.86
C GLY A 565 1.07 32.24 3.90
N ASN A 566 2.06 31.56 4.48
CA ASN A 566 1.80 30.58 5.54
C ASN A 566 1.61 31.27 6.90
N VAL A 567 0.74 30.71 7.73
CA VAL A 567 0.44 31.25 9.08
C VAL A 567 1.04 30.33 10.13
N LEU A 568 1.89 30.89 11.00
CA LEU A 568 2.56 30.19 12.09
C LEU A 568 1.90 30.55 13.42
N ASN A 569 1.13 29.61 14.00
CA ASN A 569 0.46 29.77 15.29
C ASN A 569 1.17 28.96 16.38
N GLY A 570 1.90 29.65 17.28
CA GLY A 570 2.66 28.99 18.33
C GLY A 570 3.87 28.18 17.84
N VAL A 571 4.30 28.39 16.59
CA VAL A 571 5.48 27.77 15.98
C VAL A 571 6.56 28.82 15.82
N SER A 572 7.81 28.52 16.20
CA SER A 572 8.93 29.44 16.02
C SER A 572 9.26 29.64 14.55
N ALA A 573 9.38 30.89 14.12
CA ALA A 573 9.85 31.24 12.78
C ALA A 573 11.37 31.04 12.61
N SER A 574 12.11 30.91 13.70
CA SER A 574 13.55 30.67 13.68
C SER A 574 13.86 29.27 13.16
N GLY A 575 14.55 29.18 12.02
CA GLY A 575 14.85 27.89 11.36
C GLY A 575 13.68 27.28 10.59
N PHE A 576 12.66 28.07 10.25
CA PHE A 576 11.50 27.58 9.51
C PHE A 576 11.85 26.89 8.20
N VAL A 577 12.77 27.49 7.41
CA VAL A 577 13.22 26.89 6.16
C VAL A 577 14.73 26.69 6.16
N ARG A 578 15.18 25.50 5.77
CA ARG A 578 16.57 25.20 5.46
C ARG A 578 16.69 24.80 4.00
N THR A 579 17.58 25.47 3.27
CA THR A 579 17.87 25.18 1.87
C THR A 579 19.28 24.63 1.72
N GLU A 580 19.44 23.59 0.92
CA GLU A 580 20.73 22.96 0.65
C GLU A 580 20.93 22.77 -0.87
N SER A 581 22.20 22.78 -1.30
CA SER A 581 22.71 22.31 -2.60
C SER A 581 21.81 22.58 -3.83
N GLY A 582 21.98 23.74 -4.48
CA GLY A 582 21.29 24.05 -5.74
C GLY A 582 19.82 24.50 -5.60
N THR A 583 19.37 24.76 -4.38
CA THR A 583 18.01 25.26 -4.15
C THR A 583 17.92 26.75 -4.47
N HIS A 584 16.91 27.10 -5.29
CA HIS A 584 16.55 28.48 -5.62
C HIS A 584 15.08 28.72 -5.31
N THR A 585 14.78 29.62 -4.36
CA THR A 585 13.42 30.00 -3.99
C THR A 585 12.96 31.21 -4.82
N ARG A 586 11.73 31.17 -5.29
CA ARG A 586 11.08 32.24 -6.07
C ARG A 586 10.61 33.38 -5.18
N ARG A 587 10.00 33.04 -4.07
CA ARG A 587 9.49 33.94 -3.03
C ARG A 587 9.66 33.29 -1.67
N TRP A 588 10.27 33.97 -0.76
CA TRP A 588 10.21 33.67 0.65
C TRP A 588 9.88 34.97 1.39
N ARG A 589 8.65 35.04 1.88
CA ARG A 589 8.21 36.11 2.77
C ARG A 589 7.64 35.43 4.01
N GLN A 590 8.18 35.83 5.18
CA GLN A 590 7.61 35.55 6.49
C GLN A 590 6.28 36.28 6.65
#